data_141a8ef6e9e412aef155627e55780e67
#
_entry.id   141a8ef6e9e412aef155627e55780e67
#
_cell.length_a   1.000
_cell.length_b   1.000
_cell.length_c   1.000
_cell.angle_alpha   90.00
_cell.angle_beta   90.00
_cell.angle_gamma   90.00
#
_symmetry.space_group_name_H-M   'P 1'
#
loop_
_entity.id
_entity.type
_entity.pdbx_description
1 polymer ?
#
loop_
_entity_poly.entity_id
_entity_poly.type
_entity_poly.pdbx_seq_one_letter_code
_entity_poly.pdbx_strand_id
1 'polypeptide(L)'
;MKYYTFKELKERYGWQTTENGIDAQIRYAKNRGIIIEKAYKKGPTYFTILEDNTGMYEEWKTYPKNSYYEVSKSGKVRIAHSYKLVGAKTTQGYISVTYQHQDQVEYYKVHRMVMETFNPIENSEIYVVDHIDGNRQNNDISNLRWVLQRQNIQFRDENWVEINQNLQKLIEKKGYDWVNKLILLELEEN
;
A
#
# COMPACT_ATOMS: atom_id res chain seq x y z
N MET A 1 -28.43 -3.81 7.73
CA MET A 1 -27.86 -2.48 7.44
C MET A 1 -27.36 -1.89 8.76
N LYS A 2 -26.11 -1.47 8.84
CA LYS A 2 -25.52 -0.93 10.07
C LYS A 2 -25.69 0.59 10.09
N TYR A 3 -26.14 1.14 11.21
CA TYR A 3 -26.32 2.56 11.41
C TYR A 3 -25.19 3.12 12.26
N TYR A 4 -24.74 4.31 11.95
CA TYR A 4 -23.68 5.02 12.62
C TYR A 4 -24.17 6.36 13.14
N THR A 5 -23.72 6.75 14.31
CA THR A 5 -23.86 8.12 14.81
C THR A 5 -22.83 9.03 14.15
N PHE A 6 -23.03 10.34 14.22
CA PHE A 6 -22.02 11.31 13.76
C PHE A 6 -20.68 11.11 14.48
N LYS A 7 -20.71 10.80 15.78
CA LYS A 7 -19.49 10.54 16.57
C LYS A 7 -18.70 9.36 16.01
N GLU A 8 -19.36 8.26 15.72
CA GLU A 8 -18.72 7.06 15.16
C GLU A 8 -18.14 7.31 13.75
N LEU A 9 -18.84 8.10 12.90
CA LEU A 9 -18.30 8.49 11.60
C LEU A 9 -17.08 9.42 11.75
N LYS A 10 -17.13 10.34 12.70
CA LYS A 10 -16.02 11.24 13.01
C LYS A 10 -14.78 10.47 13.45
N GLU A 11 -14.92 9.50 14.33
CA GLU A 11 -13.85 8.61 14.78
C GLU A 11 -13.32 7.76 13.62
N ARG A 12 -14.24 7.18 12.84
CA ARG A 12 -13.90 6.30 11.71
C ARG A 12 -13.12 6.99 10.60
N TYR A 13 -13.49 8.22 10.25
CA TYR A 13 -12.94 8.95 9.10
C TYR A 13 -12.03 10.13 9.49
N GLY A 14 -11.76 10.33 10.78
CA GLY A 14 -10.91 11.41 11.26
C GLY A 14 -11.47 12.82 11.00
N TRP A 15 -12.80 12.97 10.94
CA TRP A 15 -13.40 14.27 10.63
C TRP A 15 -13.22 15.28 11.75
N GLN A 16 -12.72 16.47 11.42
CA GLN A 16 -12.48 17.57 12.37
C GLN A 16 -13.59 18.64 12.33
N THR A 17 -14.85 18.21 12.20
CA THR A 17 -15.99 19.12 12.06
C THR A 17 -17.02 18.94 13.18
N THR A 18 -17.90 19.94 13.32
CA THR A 18 -19.11 19.86 14.14
C THR A 18 -20.25 19.21 13.35
N GLU A 19 -21.34 18.86 14.04
CA GLU A 19 -22.51 18.25 13.41
C GLU A 19 -23.11 19.12 12.28
N ASN A 20 -23.03 20.45 12.41
CA ASN A 20 -23.50 21.40 11.38
C ASN A 20 -22.69 21.33 10.06
N GLY A 21 -21.48 20.82 10.10
CA GLY A 21 -20.61 20.66 8.92
C GLY A 21 -20.72 19.28 8.25
N ILE A 22 -21.61 18.41 8.72
CA ILE A 22 -21.64 17.01 8.28
C ILE A 22 -21.99 16.87 6.80
N ASP A 23 -22.87 17.71 6.23
CA ASP A 23 -23.23 17.64 4.82
C ASP A 23 -22.04 17.95 3.90
N ALA A 24 -21.20 18.89 4.32
CA ALA A 24 -19.94 19.17 3.63
C ALA A 24 -18.98 17.97 3.71
N GLN A 25 -18.91 17.32 4.87
CA GLN A 25 -18.06 16.13 5.05
C GLN A 25 -18.58 14.93 4.27
N ILE A 26 -19.90 14.70 4.21
CA ILE A 26 -20.50 13.65 3.38
C ILE A 26 -20.20 13.89 1.90
N ARG A 27 -20.31 15.14 1.43
CA ARG A 27 -19.97 15.52 0.05
C ARG A 27 -18.48 15.31 -0.25
N TYR A 28 -17.64 15.70 0.69
CA TYR A 28 -16.19 15.46 0.60
C TYR A 28 -15.85 13.98 0.62
N ALA A 29 -16.52 13.18 1.46
CA ALA A 29 -16.38 11.74 1.53
C ALA A 29 -16.75 11.08 0.19
N LYS A 30 -17.85 11.53 -0.46
CA LYS A 30 -18.27 11.02 -1.78
C LYS A 30 -17.16 11.19 -2.82
N ASN A 31 -16.46 12.32 -2.84
CA ASN A 31 -15.34 12.55 -3.75
C ASN A 31 -14.15 11.63 -3.48
N ARG A 32 -14.14 10.92 -2.35
CA ARG A 32 -13.13 9.96 -1.92
C ARG A 32 -13.61 8.50 -2.03
N GLY A 33 -14.73 8.28 -2.68
CA GLY A 33 -15.30 6.93 -2.86
C GLY A 33 -16.03 6.39 -1.63
N ILE A 34 -16.43 7.26 -0.68
CA ILE A 34 -17.25 6.88 0.47
C ILE A 34 -18.66 7.41 0.24
N ILE A 35 -19.64 6.52 0.08
CA ILE A 35 -21.05 6.89 -0.07
C ILE A 35 -21.75 6.70 1.26
N ILE A 36 -22.21 7.80 1.84
CA ILE A 36 -22.91 7.84 3.13
C ILE A 36 -24.28 8.47 2.93
N GLU A 37 -25.30 7.82 3.41
CA GLU A 37 -26.67 8.34 3.44
C GLU A 37 -27.12 8.68 4.86
N LYS A 38 -27.89 9.75 5.00
CA LYS A 38 -28.58 10.08 6.24
C LYS A 38 -29.79 9.17 6.40
N ALA A 39 -29.88 8.51 7.56
CA ALA A 39 -31.03 7.73 7.96
C ALA A 39 -31.83 8.51 9.02
N TYR A 40 -33.02 8.94 8.65
CA TYR A 40 -33.91 9.67 9.58
C TYR A 40 -34.72 8.66 10.40
N LYS A 41 -34.49 8.67 11.72
CA LYS A 41 -35.34 7.99 12.71
C LYS A 41 -35.86 9.04 13.70
N LYS A 42 -36.92 8.73 14.42
CA LYS A 42 -37.37 9.59 15.52
C LYS A 42 -36.21 9.73 16.53
N GLY A 43 -35.62 10.93 16.64
CA GLY A 43 -34.48 11.19 17.53
C GLY A 43 -33.21 11.61 16.77
N PRO A 44 -32.02 11.22 17.22
CA PRO A 44 -30.76 11.62 16.62
C PRO A 44 -30.63 11.19 15.16
N THR A 45 -29.94 11.99 14.36
CA THR A 45 -29.62 11.63 12.96
C THR A 45 -28.61 10.48 12.94
N TYR A 46 -28.96 9.43 12.23
CA TYR A 46 -28.10 8.31 11.94
C TYR A 46 -27.63 8.34 10.49
N PHE A 47 -26.58 7.61 10.21
CA PHE A 47 -25.97 7.52 8.89
C PHE A 47 -25.75 6.05 8.51
N THR A 48 -25.85 5.76 7.24
CA THR A 48 -25.54 4.43 6.69
C THR A 48 -24.41 4.59 5.68
N ILE A 49 -23.38 3.77 5.79
CA ILE A 49 -22.33 3.68 4.78
C ILE A 49 -22.81 2.67 3.75
N LEU A 50 -23.04 3.13 2.51
CA LEU A 50 -23.45 2.30 1.37
C LEU A 50 -22.23 1.71 0.67
N GLU A 51 -21.21 2.55 0.46
CA GLU A 51 -19.94 2.17 -0.15
C GLU A 51 -18.78 2.85 0.58
N ASP A 52 -17.69 2.13 0.70
CA ASP A 52 -16.44 2.66 1.24
C ASP A 52 -15.27 2.09 0.43
N ASN A 53 -14.89 2.82 -0.61
CA ASN A 53 -13.81 2.45 -1.51
C ASN A 53 -12.45 3.04 -1.09
N THR A 54 -12.34 3.54 0.15
CA THR A 54 -11.09 4.11 0.66
C THR A 54 -10.08 3.05 1.10
N GLY A 55 -10.49 1.78 1.15
CA GLY A 55 -9.68 0.70 1.71
C GLY A 55 -9.50 0.80 3.24
N MET A 56 -10.42 1.47 3.94
CA MET A 56 -10.32 1.63 5.42
C MET A 56 -10.40 0.30 6.20
N TYR A 57 -10.90 -0.74 5.57
CA TYR A 57 -10.89 -2.09 6.15
C TYR A 57 -9.60 -2.86 5.84
N GLU A 58 -8.74 -2.30 5.01
CA GLU A 58 -7.40 -2.85 4.77
C GLU A 58 -6.51 -2.57 5.99
N GLU A 59 -5.52 -3.43 6.19
CA GLU A 59 -4.45 -3.16 7.15
C GLU A 59 -3.57 -2.04 6.61
N TRP A 60 -3.61 -0.90 7.26
CA TRP A 60 -2.78 0.26 6.96
C TRP A 60 -1.67 0.39 7.98
N LYS A 61 -0.45 0.61 7.52
CA LYS A 61 0.71 0.91 8.38
C LYS A 61 1.40 2.18 7.91
N THR A 62 1.90 2.93 8.87
CA THR A 62 2.74 4.09 8.61
C THR A 62 4.00 3.67 7.85
N TYR A 63 4.34 4.37 6.77
CA TYR A 63 5.56 4.11 6.02
C TYR A 63 6.79 4.48 6.87
N PRO A 64 7.74 3.56 7.10
CA PRO A 64 8.82 3.78 8.07
C PRO A 64 9.79 4.90 7.72
N LYS A 65 9.93 5.23 6.42
CA LYS A 65 10.83 6.31 5.96
C LYS A 65 10.15 7.68 5.89
N ASN A 66 8.81 7.74 5.89
CA ASN A 66 8.08 9.00 5.86
C ASN A 66 6.67 8.81 6.45
N SER A 67 6.48 9.25 7.70
CA SER A 67 5.23 9.13 8.44
C SER A 67 4.05 9.93 7.86
N TYR A 68 4.28 10.76 6.86
CA TYR A 68 3.23 11.44 6.11
C TYR A 68 2.33 10.47 5.36
N TYR A 69 2.84 9.26 5.03
CA TYR A 69 2.14 8.24 4.28
C TYR A 69 1.81 7.01 5.13
N GLU A 70 0.67 6.44 4.83
CA GLU A 70 0.28 5.08 5.21
C GLU A 70 0.14 4.21 3.96
N VAL A 71 0.53 2.96 4.09
CA VAL A 71 0.58 1.97 3.01
C VAL A 71 -0.30 0.78 3.39
N SER A 72 -1.00 0.20 2.42
CA SER A 72 -1.76 -1.04 2.60
C SER A 72 -1.09 -2.23 1.91
N LYS A 73 -1.43 -3.45 2.34
CA LYS A 73 -0.97 -4.70 1.71
C LYS A 73 -1.41 -4.83 0.25
N SER A 74 -2.56 -4.25 -0.12
CA SER A 74 -3.05 -4.24 -1.51
C SER A 74 -2.32 -3.24 -2.42
N GLY A 75 -1.27 -2.56 -1.92
CA GLY A 75 -0.49 -1.62 -2.73
C GLY A 75 -1.09 -0.24 -2.89
N LYS A 76 -2.01 0.15 -2.00
CA LYS A 76 -2.52 1.52 -1.96
C LYS A 76 -1.69 2.37 -0.99
N VAL A 77 -1.60 3.66 -1.28
CA VAL A 77 -0.95 4.66 -0.41
C VAL A 77 -1.93 5.78 -0.11
N ARG A 78 -1.95 6.25 1.12
CA ARG A 78 -2.76 7.40 1.55
C ARG A 78 -1.95 8.35 2.42
N ILE A 79 -2.41 9.59 2.46
CA ILE A 79 -1.89 10.60 3.39
C ILE A 79 -2.47 10.30 4.78
N ALA A 80 -1.61 10.09 5.78
CA ALA A 80 -1.98 9.60 7.11
C ALA A 80 -3.08 10.44 7.80
N HIS A 81 -2.96 11.79 7.77
CA HIS A 81 -3.90 12.66 8.48
C HIS A 81 -5.19 12.99 7.72
N SER A 82 -5.24 12.75 6.41
CA SER A 82 -6.40 13.08 5.57
C SER A 82 -7.08 11.86 4.96
N TYR A 83 -6.45 10.69 5.07
CA TYR A 83 -6.88 9.43 4.44
C TYR A 83 -7.07 9.51 2.91
N LYS A 84 -6.56 10.59 2.28
CA LYS A 84 -6.62 10.77 0.84
C LYS A 84 -5.70 9.75 0.17
N LEU A 85 -6.26 8.92 -0.71
CA LEU A 85 -5.48 8.03 -1.57
C LEU A 85 -4.64 8.86 -2.54
N VAL A 86 -3.40 8.44 -2.72
CA VAL A 86 -2.42 9.10 -3.59
C VAL A 86 -1.66 8.06 -4.40
N GLY A 87 -1.07 8.50 -5.48
CA GLY A 87 -0.25 7.69 -6.38
C GLY A 87 -0.51 8.07 -7.82
N ALA A 88 0.53 8.15 -8.60
CA ALA A 88 0.48 8.45 -10.01
C ALA A 88 1.37 7.47 -10.80
N LYS A 89 0.93 7.14 -12.01
CA LYS A 89 1.71 6.30 -12.93
C LYS A 89 2.87 7.10 -13.51
N THR A 90 4.07 6.56 -13.39
CA THR A 90 5.27 7.12 -14.01
C THR A 90 5.35 6.76 -15.51
N THR A 91 6.21 7.43 -16.27
CA THR A 91 6.51 7.10 -17.67
C THR A 91 7.03 5.67 -17.84
N GLN A 92 7.68 5.12 -16.82
CA GLN A 92 8.17 3.74 -16.79
C GLN A 92 7.09 2.71 -16.41
N GLY A 93 5.86 3.15 -16.14
CA GLY A 93 4.71 2.31 -15.81
C GLY A 93 4.56 1.95 -14.34
N TYR A 94 5.44 2.38 -13.45
CA TYR A 94 5.31 2.18 -12.00
C TYR A 94 4.34 3.17 -11.37
N ILE A 95 3.79 2.81 -10.21
CA ILE A 95 3.07 3.77 -9.38
C ILE A 95 4.04 4.39 -8.39
N SER A 96 4.01 5.72 -8.26
CA SER A 96 4.82 6.48 -7.30
C SER A 96 4.01 7.56 -6.59
N VAL A 97 4.50 8.00 -5.45
CA VAL A 97 4.03 9.17 -4.72
C VAL A 97 5.16 10.17 -4.59
N THR A 98 4.81 11.44 -4.53
CA THR A 98 5.76 12.54 -4.40
C THR A 98 5.48 13.28 -3.11
N TYR A 99 6.48 13.40 -2.25
CA TYR A 99 6.46 14.23 -1.05
C TYR A 99 7.25 15.49 -1.30
N GLN A 100 6.62 16.63 -1.07
CA GLN A 100 7.28 17.92 -1.16
C GLN A 100 7.21 18.61 0.19
N HIS A 101 8.36 18.98 0.71
CA HIS A 101 8.49 19.76 1.93
C HIS A 101 9.59 20.81 1.73
N GLN A 102 9.21 22.09 1.86
CA GLN A 102 10.08 23.23 1.53
C GLN A 102 10.62 23.06 0.08
N ASP A 103 11.93 23.13 -0.11
CA ASP A 103 12.60 23.02 -1.41
C ASP A 103 13.04 21.57 -1.75
N GLN A 104 12.68 20.61 -0.90
CA GLN A 104 13.02 19.19 -1.11
C GLN A 104 11.84 18.43 -1.70
N VAL A 105 12.12 17.61 -2.72
CA VAL A 105 11.15 16.73 -3.36
C VAL A 105 11.67 15.30 -3.30
N GLU A 106 10.89 14.43 -2.67
CA GLU A 106 11.21 13.01 -2.56
C GLU A 106 10.21 12.18 -3.37
N TYR A 107 10.71 11.13 -4.02
CA TYR A 107 9.91 10.23 -4.84
C TYR A 107 9.96 8.83 -4.25
N TYR A 108 8.81 8.26 -3.96
CA TYR A 108 8.68 6.91 -3.43
C TYR A 108 7.93 6.02 -4.41
N LYS A 109 8.53 4.89 -4.79
CA LYS A 109 7.87 3.86 -5.59
C LYS A 109 6.97 3.03 -4.68
N VAL A 110 5.69 2.89 -5.03
CA VAL A 110 4.68 2.24 -4.17
C VAL A 110 5.04 0.78 -3.86
N HIS A 111 5.48 -0.01 -4.85
CA HIS A 111 5.92 -1.40 -4.60
C HIS A 111 7.03 -1.48 -3.52
N ARG A 112 7.97 -0.54 -3.52
CA ARG A 112 9.03 -0.49 -2.52
C ARG A 112 8.49 -0.08 -1.14
N MET A 113 7.58 0.89 -1.09
CA MET A 113 6.91 1.28 0.15
C MET A 113 6.17 0.09 0.78
N VAL A 114 5.45 -0.71 -0.02
CA VAL A 114 4.76 -1.91 0.45
C VAL A 114 5.73 -2.91 1.07
N MET A 115 6.79 -3.23 0.36
CA MET A 115 7.76 -4.23 0.82
C MET A 115 8.54 -3.76 2.06
N GLU A 116 8.97 -2.50 2.11
CA GLU A 116 9.66 -1.93 3.27
C GLU A 116 8.75 -1.82 4.51
N THR A 117 7.42 -1.74 4.31
CA THR A 117 6.45 -1.62 5.41
C THR A 117 6.00 -2.99 5.94
N PHE A 118 5.76 -3.95 5.07
CA PHE A 118 5.13 -5.22 5.45
C PHE A 118 6.06 -6.43 5.41
N ASN A 119 7.14 -6.34 4.65
CA ASN A 119 8.15 -7.39 4.52
C ASN A 119 9.57 -6.79 4.49
N PRO A 120 9.97 -6.05 5.55
CA PRO A 120 11.29 -5.44 5.61
C PRO A 120 12.38 -6.51 5.64
N ILE A 121 13.51 -6.23 4.98
CA ILE A 121 14.72 -7.04 5.04
C ILE A 121 15.91 -6.16 5.41
N GLU A 122 16.93 -6.75 6.02
CA GLU A 122 18.20 -6.07 6.25
C GLU A 122 18.89 -5.76 4.91
N ASN A 123 19.67 -4.68 4.87
CA ASN A 123 20.40 -4.23 3.68
C ASN A 123 19.52 -4.11 2.42
N SER A 124 18.28 -3.65 2.60
CA SER A 124 17.30 -3.56 1.51
C SER A 124 17.76 -2.71 0.33
N GLU A 125 18.81 -1.90 0.49
CA GLU A 125 19.41 -1.05 -0.55
C GLU A 125 20.08 -1.83 -1.68
N ILE A 126 20.57 -3.06 -1.41
CA ILE A 126 21.15 -3.93 -2.45
C ILE A 126 20.11 -4.76 -3.19
N TYR A 127 18.85 -4.71 -2.73
CA TYR A 127 17.73 -5.41 -3.35
C TYR A 127 16.83 -4.45 -4.13
N VAL A 128 16.23 -4.97 -5.16
CA VAL A 128 15.13 -4.33 -5.88
C VAL A 128 13.85 -5.11 -5.64
N VAL A 129 12.71 -4.43 -5.74
CA VAL A 129 11.40 -5.09 -5.68
C VAL A 129 10.97 -5.44 -7.09
N ASP A 130 10.65 -6.71 -7.30
CA ASP A 130 10.17 -7.24 -8.56
C ASP A 130 8.69 -7.61 -8.47
N HIS A 131 7.97 -7.47 -9.61
CA HIS A 131 6.56 -7.85 -9.76
C HIS A 131 6.48 -9.24 -10.37
N ILE A 132 5.98 -10.22 -9.62
CA ILE A 132 5.93 -11.64 -10.00
C ILE A 132 5.16 -11.83 -11.31
N ASP A 133 4.06 -11.09 -11.51
CA ASP A 133 3.24 -11.12 -12.72
C ASP A 133 3.76 -10.22 -13.85
N GLY A 134 4.86 -9.50 -13.65
CA GLY A 134 5.41 -8.51 -14.59
C GLY A 134 4.59 -7.22 -14.71
N ASN A 135 3.45 -7.09 -14.04
CA ASN A 135 2.61 -5.89 -14.05
C ASN A 135 3.06 -4.88 -13.01
N ARG A 136 3.77 -3.85 -13.43
CA ARG A 136 4.32 -2.77 -12.59
C ARG A 136 3.27 -1.94 -11.83
N GLN A 137 1.99 -2.14 -12.09
CA GLN A 137 0.89 -1.47 -11.42
C GLN A 137 0.25 -2.34 -10.33
N ASN A 138 0.50 -3.65 -10.34
CA ASN A 138 -0.01 -4.58 -9.34
C ASN A 138 0.93 -4.60 -8.12
N ASN A 139 0.72 -3.68 -7.19
CA ASN A 139 1.55 -3.51 -6.00
C ASN A 139 1.02 -4.29 -4.78
N ASP A 140 0.13 -5.26 -4.98
CA ASP A 140 -0.27 -6.17 -3.90
C ASP A 140 0.96 -6.93 -3.36
N ILE A 141 1.07 -7.04 -2.04
CA ILE A 141 2.24 -7.67 -1.40
C ILE A 141 2.47 -9.10 -1.86
N SER A 142 1.41 -9.84 -2.18
CA SER A 142 1.48 -11.21 -2.68
C SER A 142 2.11 -11.31 -4.07
N ASN A 143 2.14 -10.20 -4.81
CA ASN A 143 2.75 -10.08 -6.14
C ASN A 143 4.16 -9.50 -6.12
N LEU A 144 4.67 -9.15 -4.95
CA LEU A 144 5.96 -8.48 -4.80
C LEU A 144 6.99 -9.40 -4.12
N ARG A 145 8.25 -9.25 -4.54
CA ARG A 145 9.37 -9.94 -3.91
C ARG A 145 10.63 -9.10 -3.94
N TRP A 146 11.51 -9.34 -2.98
CA TRP A 146 12.86 -8.83 -3.01
C TRP A 146 13.74 -9.70 -3.90
N VAL A 147 14.52 -9.08 -4.80
CA VAL A 147 15.50 -9.76 -5.66
C VAL A 147 16.80 -8.95 -5.67
N LEU A 148 17.94 -9.63 -5.76
CA LEU A 148 19.20 -8.93 -5.94
C LEU A 148 19.21 -8.24 -7.30
N GLN A 149 19.77 -7.03 -7.35
CA GLN A 149 19.79 -6.22 -8.59
C GLN A 149 20.45 -6.96 -9.76
N ARG A 150 21.46 -7.80 -9.50
CA ARG A 150 22.14 -8.61 -10.52
C ARG A 150 21.21 -9.69 -11.10
N GLN A 151 20.39 -10.33 -10.27
CA GLN A 151 19.46 -11.38 -10.71
C GLN A 151 18.32 -10.83 -11.55
N ASN A 152 17.85 -9.62 -11.29
CA ASN A 152 16.79 -8.98 -12.06
C ASN A 152 17.17 -8.75 -13.55
N ILE A 153 18.46 -8.75 -13.88
CA ILE A 153 18.95 -8.62 -15.26
C ILE A 153 18.97 -9.98 -15.97
N GLN A 154 19.26 -11.07 -15.26
CA GLN A 154 19.37 -12.42 -15.82
C GLN A 154 18.03 -13.13 -16.02
N PHE A 155 16.99 -12.74 -15.27
CA PHE A 155 15.71 -13.45 -15.21
C PHE A 155 14.65 -12.98 -16.23
N ARG A 156 15.04 -12.44 -17.37
CA ARG A 156 14.11 -12.08 -18.46
C ARG A 156 13.87 -13.23 -19.48
N ASP A 157 14.30 -14.45 -19.14
CA ASP A 157 14.21 -15.60 -20.03
C ASP A 157 12.89 -16.36 -19.88
N GLU A 158 12.51 -17.16 -20.90
CA GLU A 158 11.16 -17.78 -21.05
C GLU A 158 10.75 -18.77 -19.95
N ASN A 159 11.68 -19.31 -19.17
CA ASN A 159 11.41 -20.22 -18.03
C ASN A 159 11.16 -19.47 -16.69
N TRP A 160 11.10 -18.17 -16.73
CA TRP A 160 11.02 -17.28 -15.59
C TRP A 160 9.81 -17.52 -14.67
N VAL A 161 8.62 -17.79 -15.21
CA VAL A 161 7.39 -17.98 -14.42
C VAL A 161 7.48 -19.25 -13.55
N GLU A 162 8.00 -20.34 -14.08
CA GLU A 162 8.13 -21.62 -13.37
C GLU A 162 9.21 -21.54 -12.28
N ILE A 163 10.38 -20.96 -12.59
CA ILE A 163 11.46 -20.74 -11.62
C ILE A 163 10.98 -19.89 -10.45
N ASN A 164 10.18 -18.87 -10.75
CA ASN A 164 9.63 -17.98 -9.73
C ASN A 164 8.62 -18.65 -8.81
N GLN A 165 7.72 -19.45 -9.35
CA GLN A 165 6.77 -20.19 -8.54
C GLN A 165 7.47 -21.17 -7.60
N ASN A 166 8.55 -21.80 -8.05
CA ASN A 166 9.33 -22.73 -7.25
C ASN A 166 10.15 -21.99 -6.19
N LEU A 167 10.74 -20.84 -6.53
CA LEU A 167 11.46 -20.00 -5.56
C LEU A 167 10.52 -19.43 -4.49
N GLN A 168 9.32 -19.00 -4.87
CA GLN A 168 8.32 -18.52 -3.93
C GLN A 168 7.89 -19.60 -2.92
N LYS A 169 7.63 -20.80 -3.39
CA LYS A 169 7.34 -21.96 -2.53
C LYS A 169 8.51 -22.28 -1.58
N LEU A 170 9.73 -22.10 -2.04
CA LEU A 170 10.92 -22.32 -1.23
C LEU A 170 11.07 -21.26 -0.15
N ILE A 171 10.82 -19.98 -0.48
CA ILE A 171 10.81 -18.87 0.44
C ILE A 171 9.72 -19.05 1.51
N GLU A 172 8.51 -19.43 1.13
CA GLU A 172 7.41 -19.74 2.05
C GLU A 172 7.78 -20.87 3.02
N LYS A 173 8.50 -21.88 2.53
CA LYS A 173 8.92 -23.04 3.34
C LYS A 173 10.12 -22.78 4.24
N LYS A 174 11.08 -21.96 3.82
CA LYS A 174 12.40 -21.81 4.46
C LYS A 174 12.70 -20.43 4.99
N GLY A 175 11.94 -19.42 4.57
CA GLY A 175 12.18 -18.00 4.87
C GLY A 175 13.22 -17.34 3.96
N TYR A 176 13.15 -16.01 3.89
CA TYR A 176 14.08 -15.20 3.08
C TYR A 176 15.54 -15.33 3.52
N ASP A 177 15.78 -15.40 4.82
CA ASP A 177 17.15 -15.47 5.38
C ASP A 177 17.91 -16.72 4.91
N TRP A 178 17.21 -17.83 4.73
CA TRP A 178 17.81 -19.05 4.22
C TRP A 178 18.17 -18.93 2.73
N VAL A 179 17.31 -18.32 1.93
CA VAL A 179 17.56 -18.07 0.50
C VAL A 179 18.73 -17.08 0.32
N ASN A 180 18.76 -16.01 1.10
CA ASN A 180 19.85 -15.03 1.09
C ASN A 180 21.19 -15.66 1.47
N LYS A 181 21.20 -16.56 2.46
CA LYS A 181 22.41 -17.28 2.85
C LYS A 181 22.97 -18.19 1.75
N LEU A 182 22.09 -18.88 1.01
CA LEU A 182 22.51 -19.67 -0.17
C LEU A 182 23.13 -18.80 -1.26
N ILE A 183 22.51 -17.65 -1.56
CA ILE A 183 23.01 -16.72 -2.57
C ILE A 183 24.38 -16.16 -2.18
N LEU A 184 24.59 -15.85 -0.89
CA LEU A 184 25.88 -15.37 -0.39
C LEU A 184 26.96 -16.45 -0.49
N LEU A 185 26.64 -17.70 -0.19
CA LEU A 185 27.58 -18.85 -0.30
C LEU A 185 28.01 -19.07 -1.77
N GLU A 186 27.09 -19.01 -2.73
CA GLU A 186 27.43 -19.11 -4.16
C GLU A 186 28.28 -17.94 -4.68
N LEU A 187 28.20 -16.78 -4.04
CA LEU A 187 29.00 -15.60 -4.41
C LEU A 187 30.41 -15.63 -3.84
N GLU A 188 30.65 -16.39 -2.74
CA GLU A 188 31.97 -16.58 -2.13
C GLU A 188 32.77 -17.69 -2.84
N GLU A 189 32.12 -18.59 -3.59
CA GLU A 189 32.77 -19.67 -4.32
C GLU A 189 33.15 -19.33 -5.79
N ASN A 190 32.81 -18.12 -6.29
CA ASN A 190 33.15 -17.62 -7.61
C ASN A 190 33.98 -16.31 -7.55
#